data_326911da0fca8df7674922e925fb624c
#
_entry.id   326911da0fca8df7674922e925fb624c
#
_cell.length_a   1.000
_cell.length_b   1.000
_cell.length_c   1.000
_cell.angle_alpha   90.00
_cell.angle_beta   90.00
_cell.angle_gamma   90.00
#
_symmetry.space_group_name_H-M   'P 1'
#
loop_
_entity.id
_entity.type
_entity.pdbx_description
1 polymer ?
#
loop_
_entity_poly.entity_id
_entity_poly.type
_entity_poly.pdbx_seq_one_letter_code
_entity_poly.pdbx_strand_id
1 'polypeptide(L)'
;VTGNAAIKAYATKGAIPGLYYNWGQNDSSLGYVPSDPSQKEPAKMANPTLGWERTTQYNVGVDYGFFNNRLSGSIDAYKTKTNDLLLEMTIPSLTGYVSTYSNVGKTSGWGIDLQINAIPVQLKDFSWSTTLTWSMDRNRIDELSNGRTEDVNNKWFVGEEIGVYYDWVYDGIWKTEEAEEAAKYGRKPGQIKVKDLNNDDKIDANDDKKIVGHVRPRWTGGWSN
;
A
#
# COMPACT_ATOMS: atom_id res chain seq x y z
N VAL A 1 -15.73 -7.82 7.46
CA VAL A 1 -17.01 -7.12 7.65
C VAL A 1 -17.16 -6.61 9.07
N THR A 2 -16.63 -7.28 10.07
CA THR A 2 -16.70 -6.88 11.49
C THR A 2 -15.82 -5.66 11.84
N GLY A 3 -14.74 -5.42 11.11
CA GLY A 3 -13.84 -4.29 11.34
C GLY A 3 -14.48 -2.91 11.04
N ASN A 4 -15.25 -2.83 9.97
CA ASN A 4 -15.84 -1.55 9.53
C ASN A 4 -16.98 -1.07 10.46
N ALA A 5 -17.72 -1.97 11.09
CA ALA A 5 -18.78 -1.60 12.03
C ALA A 5 -18.21 -1.02 13.33
N ALA A 6 -17.09 -1.58 13.81
CA ALA A 6 -16.38 -1.06 14.99
C ALA A 6 -15.75 0.31 14.70
N ILE A 7 -15.11 0.48 13.54
CA ILE A 7 -14.54 1.75 13.09
C ILE A 7 -15.63 2.81 12.96
N LYS A 8 -16.77 2.48 12.36
CA LYS A 8 -17.88 3.41 12.21
C LYS A 8 -18.46 3.84 13.56
N ALA A 9 -18.67 2.92 14.48
CA ALA A 9 -19.17 3.24 15.82
C ALA A 9 -18.21 4.15 16.60
N TYR A 10 -16.92 3.92 16.47
CA TYR A 10 -15.88 4.71 17.11
C TYR A 10 -15.76 6.10 16.49
N ALA A 11 -15.72 6.16 15.17
CA ALA A 11 -15.51 7.39 14.42
C ALA A 11 -16.73 8.31 14.42
N THR A 12 -17.97 7.77 14.57
CA THR A 12 -19.19 8.58 14.61
C THR A 12 -19.56 9.08 16.01
N LYS A 13 -19.15 8.39 17.06
CA LYS A 13 -19.50 8.77 18.44
C LYS A 13 -18.43 9.60 19.14
N GLY A 14 -17.19 9.60 18.65
CA GLY A 14 -16.04 10.24 19.29
C GLY A 14 -15.78 9.70 20.70
N ALA A 15 -14.58 9.28 20.97
CA ALA A 15 -14.16 9.19 22.35
C ALA A 15 -13.95 10.63 22.85
N ILE A 16 -14.71 11.06 23.83
CA ILE A 16 -14.38 12.28 24.58
C ILE A 16 -13.28 11.87 25.54
N PRO A 17 -12.02 12.21 25.29
CA PRO A 17 -10.95 11.88 26.22
C PRO A 17 -11.16 12.74 27.45
N GLY A 18 -10.94 12.16 28.61
CA GLY A 18 -10.73 12.94 29.81
C GLY A 18 -9.60 13.93 29.59
N LEU A 19 -9.80 15.17 29.95
CA LEU A 19 -8.76 16.20 29.91
C LEU A 19 -7.65 15.80 30.91
N TYR A 20 -6.55 15.26 30.43
CA TYR A 20 -5.36 15.06 31.25
C TYR A 20 -4.30 16.10 30.86
N TYR A 21 -3.96 16.93 31.84
CA TYR A 21 -2.76 17.75 31.78
C TYR A 21 -1.57 16.86 32.14
N ASN A 22 -0.73 16.55 31.19
CA ASN A 22 0.57 15.96 31.48
C ASN A 22 1.54 17.10 31.85
N TRP A 23 1.65 17.39 33.15
CA TRP A 23 2.67 18.27 33.69
C TRP A 23 3.98 17.46 33.78
N GLY A 24 4.79 17.61 32.75
CA GLY A 24 6.22 17.42 32.80
C GLY A 24 6.75 16.13 33.36
N GLN A 25 7.34 15.37 32.52
CA GLN A 25 8.69 14.83 32.66
C GLN A 25 9.16 14.45 31.26
N ASN A 26 10.08 15.26 30.76
CA ASN A 26 10.92 14.98 29.59
C ASN A 26 10.28 15.00 28.19
N ASP A 27 9.29 15.82 27.93
CA ASP A 27 8.89 16.10 26.57
C ASP A 27 8.84 17.60 26.29
N SER A 28 9.61 18.03 25.29
CA SER A 28 9.73 19.43 24.86
C SER A 28 8.53 19.93 24.06
N SER A 29 7.44 19.17 24.01
CA SER A 29 6.19 19.57 23.37
C SER A 29 5.25 20.16 24.41
N LEU A 30 5.23 21.48 24.52
CA LEU A 30 4.13 22.23 25.10
C LEU A 30 2.91 22.03 24.22
N GLY A 31 2.13 20.99 24.46
CA GLY A 31 0.94 20.68 23.67
C GLY A 31 -0.04 19.82 24.41
N TYR A 32 -1.31 20.23 24.33
CA TYR A 32 -2.44 19.45 24.76
C TYR A 32 -2.68 18.31 23.78
N VAL A 33 -2.41 17.06 24.19
CA VAL A 33 -2.74 15.88 23.41
C VAL A 33 -3.89 15.14 24.10
N PRO A 34 -5.11 15.17 23.53
CA PRO A 34 -6.20 14.36 24.05
C PRO A 34 -5.84 12.88 23.89
N SER A 35 -5.79 12.14 24.96
CA SER A 35 -5.58 10.69 24.95
C SER A 35 -6.77 9.97 25.54
N ASP A 36 -7.09 8.80 25.01
CA ASP A 36 -8.02 7.88 25.65
C ASP A 36 -7.31 7.24 26.85
N PRO A 37 -7.80 7.45 28.09
CA PRO A 37 -7.15 6.92 29.28
C PRO A 37 -7.14 5.40 29.32
N SER A 38 -8.05 4.73 28.59
CA SER A 38 -8.18 3.28 28.55
C SER A 38 -7.25 2.63 27.54
N GLN A 39 -6.81 3.36 26.51
CA GLN A 39 -6.06 2.79 25.38
C GLN A 39 -4.67 3.41 25.16
N LYS A 40 -4.31 4.45 25.89
CA LYS A 40 -3.05 5.21 25.70
C LYS A 40 -2.82 5.73 24.28
N GLU A 41 -3.88 5.78 23.46
CA GLU A 41 -3.82 6.27 22.10
C GLU A 41 -4.30 7.71 21.99
N PRO A 42 -3.77 8.48 21.03
CA PRO A 42 -4.22 9.82 20.76
C PRO A 42 -5.72 9.84 20.41
N ALA A 43 -6.45 10.82 20.90
CA ALA A 43 -7.88 10.93 20.63
C ALA A 43 -8.14 11.20 19.14
N LYS A 44 -9.09 10.49 18.59
CA LYS A 44 -9.58 10.67 17.24
C LYS A 44 -10.86 11.50 17.24
N MET A 45 -10.93 12.47 16.35
CA MET A 45 -12.13 13.28 16.20
C MET A 45 -13.23 12.45 15.53
N ALA A 46 -14.44 12.53 16.11
CA ALA A 46 -15.60 11.91 15.51
C ALA A 46 -15.96 12.56 14.18
N ASN A 47 -16.36 11.72 13.23
CA ASN A 47 -16.91 12.17 11.95
C ASN A 47 -18.31 11.56 11.73
N PRO A 48 -19.39 12.31 12.05
CA PRO A 48 -20.75 11.81 11.91
C PRO A 48 -21.19 11.61 10.44
N THR A 49 -20.45 12.18 9.48
CA THR A 49 -20.75 12.07 8.05
C THR A 49 -20.13 10.85 7.35
N LEU A 50 -19.51 9.95 8.12
CA LEU A 50 -18.91 8.74 7.56
C LEU A 50 -19.93 7.90 6.80
N GLY A 51 -19.62 7.64 5.55
CA GLY A 51 -20.33 6.74 4.65
C GLY A 51 -19.69 5.35 4.54
N TRP A 52 -20.27 4.53 3.69
CA TRP A 52 -19.73 3.23 3.34
C TRP A 52 -18.79 3.35 2.13
N GLU A 53 -17.72 2.59 2.16
CA GLU A 53 -16.92 2.35 0.97
C GLU A 53 -17.75 1.62 -0.08
N ARG A 54 -17.60 1.99 -1.33
CA ARG A 54 -18.30 1.38 -2.46
C ARG A 54 -17.30 0.84 -3.47
N THR A 55 -17.29 -0.48 -3.64
CA THR A 55 -16.52 -1.14 -4.68
C THR A 55 -17.45 -1.62 -5.78
N THR A 56 -17.15 -1.20 -7.00
CA THR A 56 -17.79 -1.70 -8.22
C THR A 56 -16.79 -2.60 -8.93
N GLN A 57 -17.24 -3.79 -9.32
CA GLN A 57 -16.40 -4.73 -10.05
C GLN A 57 -17.12 -5.18 -11.33
N TYR A 58 -16.36 -5.20 -12.41
CA TYR A 58 -16.75 -5.85 -13.66
C TYR A 58 -15.85 -7.05 -13.84
N ASN A 59 -16.45 -8.19 -14.19
CA ASN A 59 -15.74 -9.43 -14.45
C ASN A 59 -16.26 -10.05 -15.74
N VAL A 60 -15.33 -10.54 -16.57
CA VAL A 60 -15.63 -11.30 -17.78
C VAL A 60 -14.76 -12.54 -17.76
N GLY A 61 -15.38 -13.70 -17.80
CA GLY A 61 -14.71 -15.00 -17.80
C GLY A 61 -15.13 -15.85 -18.98
N VAL A 62 -14.23 -16.68 -19.44
CA VAL A 62 -14.45 -17.68 -20.49
C VAL A 62 -13.87 -19.00 -20.03
N ASP A 63 -14.74 -20.00 -19.93
CA ASP A 63 -14.36 -21.39 -19.73
C ASP A 63 -14.29 -22.09 -21.09
N TYR A 64 -13.26 -22.89 -21.30
CA TYR A 64 -13.09 -23.63 -22.54
C TYR A 64 -12.73 -25.09 -22.30
N GLY A 65 -13.14 -25.93 -23.26
CA GLY A 65 -12.84 -27.35 -23.24
C GLY A 65 -12.75 -27.90 -24.67
N PHE A 66 -11.61 -28.47 -24.99
CA PHE A 66 -11.32 -29.04 -26.28
C PHE A 66 -10.90 -30.51 -26.17
N PHE A 67 -11.08 -31.26 -27.25
CA PHE A 67 -10.66 -32.67 -27.36
C PHE A 67 -11.24 -33.54 -26.24
N ASN A 68 -12.56 -33.48 -26.02
CA ASN A 68 -13.25 -34.18 -24.93
C ASN A 68 -12.66 -33.82 -23.54
N ASN A 69 -12.43 -32.53 -23.32
CA ASN A 69 -11.84 -31.97 -22.08
C ASN A 69 -10.38 -32.41 -21.79
N ARG A 70 -9.68 -32.93 -22.80
CA ARG A 70 -8.23 -33.17 -22.64
C ARG A 70 -7.42 -31.89 -22.57
N LEU A 71 -7.95 -30.80 -23.08
CA LEU A 71 -7.45 -29.43 -22.86
C LEU A 71 -8.63 -28.57 -22.40
N SER A 72 -8.57 -28.10 -21.19
CA SER A 72 -9.60 -27.25 -20.60
C SER A 72 -8.99 -26.15 -19.74
N GLY A 73 -9.75 -25.14 -19.44
CA GLY A 73 -9.30 -24.07 -18.58
C GLY A 73 -10.26 -22.90 -18.53
N SER A 74 -9.83 -21.86 -17.86
CA SER A 74 -10.55 -20.59 -17.76
C SER A 74 -9.61 -19.42 -17.97
N ILE A 75 -10.18 -18.35 -18.49
CA ILE A 75 -9.54 -17.02 -18.57
C ILE A 75 -10.54 -16.04 -17.98
N ASP A 76 -10.15 -15.37 -16.91
CA ASP A 76 -10.93 -14.35 -16.25
C ASP A 76 -10.21 -13.02 -16.30
N ALA A 77 -10.94 -11.95 -16.63
CA ALA A 77 -10.45 -10.60 -16.56
C ALA A 77 -11.42 -9.74 -15.76
N TYR A 78 -10.87 -8.94 -14.86
CA TYR A 78 -11.68 -8.08 -14.00
C TYR A 78 -11.13 -6.67 -13.90
N LYS A 79 -12.03 -5.75 -13.58
CA LYS A 79 -11.73 -4.37 -13.26
C LYS A 79 -12.53 -3.95 -12.04
N THR A 80 -11.86 -3.34 -11.08
CA THR A 80 -12.45 -2.84 -9.84
C THR A 80 -12.28 -1.34 -9.73
N LYS A 81 -13.23 -0.69 -9.08
CA LYS A 81 -13.14 0.71 -8.67
C LYS A 81 -13.76 0.85 -7.30
N THR A 82 -12.97 1.34 -6.36
CA THR A 82 -13.41 1.65 -4.99
C THR A 82 -13.44 3.16 -4.81
N ASN A 83 -14.58 3.66 -4.39
CA ASN A 83 -14.77 5.06 -4.05
C ASN A 83 -15.05 5.18 -2.55
N ASP A 84 -14.88 6.37 -2.03
CA ASP A 84 -15.19 6.72 -0.66
C ASP A 84 -14.41 5.85 0.36
N LEU A 85 -13.14 5.53 0.04
CA LEU A 85 -12.25 4.77 0.92
C LEU A 85 -12.16 5.44 2.29
N LEU A 86 -12.30 4.62 3.32
CA LEU A 86 -12.23 5.07 4.70
C LEU A 86 -10.76 5.16 5.13
N LEU A 87 -10.23 6.36 5.13
CA LEU A 87 -8.85 6.62 5.50
C LEU A 87 -8.75 7.43 6.78
N GLU A 88 -7.73 7.16 7.57
CA GLU A 88 -7.36 7.98 8.70
C GLU A 88 -6.60 9.21 8.19
N MET A 89 -7.07 10.38 8.57
CA MET A 89 -6.47 11.65 8.20
C MET A 89 -5.89 12.32 9.43
N THR A 90 -4.66 12.78 9.32
CA THR A 90 -4.09 13.68 10.33
C THR A 90 -4.74 15.05 10.21
N ILE A 91 -5.17 15.60 11.32
CA ILE A 91 -5.78 16.94 11.42
C ILE A 91 -4.90 17.86 12.26
N PRO A 92 -5.00 19.18 12.06
CA PRO A 92 -4.21 20.15 12.84
C PRO A 92 -4.47 20.00 14.35
N SER A 93 -3.41 19.96 15.13
CA SER A 93 -3.46 19.80 16.60
C SER A 93 -4.25 20.87 17.34
N LEU A 94 -4.48 22.02 16.69
CA LEU A 94 -5.36 23.09 17.21
C LEU A 94 -6.78 22.62 17.47
N THR A 95 -7.23 21.55 16.82
CA THR A 95 -8.56 20.96 17.05
C THR A 95 -8.66 20.19 18.36
N GLY A 96 -7.55 19.93 19.02
CA GLY A 96 -7.46 19.06 20.19
C GLY A 96 -7.45 17.57 19.86
N TYR A 97 -7.41 17.20 18.59
CA TYR A 97 -7.35 15.82 18.11
C TYR A 97 -6.17 15.66 17.14
N VAL A 98 -5.69 14.43 16.99
CA VAL A 98 -4.56 14.15 16.09
C VAL A 98 -5.01 13.60 14.74
N SER A 99 -6.15 12.92 14.70
CA SER A 99 -6.67 12.31 13.48
C SER A 99 -8.19 12.19 13.48
N THR A 100 -8.74 11.94 12.31
CA THR A 100 -10.15 11.58 12.10
C THR A 100 -10.25 10.57 10.97
N TYR A 101 -11.32 9.79 10.92
CA TYR A 101 -11.65 8.99 9.75
C TYR A 101 -12.51 9.79 8.78
N SER A 102 -12.23 9.67 7.50
CA SER A 102 -13.02 10.32 6.45
C SER A 102 -13.11 9.44 5.20
N ASN A 103 -14.19 9.57 4.45
CA ASN A 103 -14.37 8.91 3.17
C ASN A 103 -13.68 9.73 2.07
N VAL A 104 -12.38 9.51 1.96
CA VAL A 104 -11.52 10.31 1.09
C VAL A 104 -10.53 9.40 0.39
N GLY A 105 -10.73 9.19 -0.83
CA GLY A 105 -9.81 8.42 -1.62
C GLY A 105 -10.54 7.51 -2.59
N LYS A 106 -9.87 7.24 -3.66
CA LYS A 106 -10.33 6.33 -4.70
C LYS A 106 -9.18 5.44 -5.13
N THR A 107 -9.52 4.20 -5.38
CA THR A 107 -8.58 3.24 -5.95
C THR A 107 -9.24 2.52 -7.11
N SER A 108 -8.43 2.10 -8.04
CA SER A 108 -8.83 1.20 -9.12
C SER A 108 -7.89 0.01 -9.18
N GLY A 109 -8.38 -1.06 -9.75
CA GLY A 109 -7.61 -2.27 -9.96
C GLY A 109 -8.08 -2.99 -11.20
N TRP A 110 -7.23 -3.86 -11.70
CA TRP A 110 -7.57 -4.80 -12.76
C TRP A 110 -6.68 -6.03 -12.65
N GLY A 111 -7.17 -7.15 -13.14
CA GLY A 111 -6.38 -8.36 -13.15
C GLY A 111 -6.83 -9.32 -14.23
N ILE A 112 -5.98 -10.30 -14.48
CA ILE A 112 -6.22 -11.41 -15.39
C ILE A 112 -5.77 -12.68 -14.69
N ASP A 113 -6.65 -13.67 -14.67
CA ASP A 113 -6.40 -15.00 -14.16
C ASP A 113 -6.52 -16.00 -15.30
N LEU A 114 -5.57 -16.90 -15.41
CA LEU A 114 -5.49 -17.96 -16.43
C LEU A 114 -5.27 -19.29 -15.76
N GLN A 115 -6.10 -20.26 -16.11
CA GLN A 115 -5.90 -21.65 -15.76
C GLN A 115 -5.95 -22.50 -17.02
N ILE A 116 -4.99 -23.39 -17.17
CA ILE A 116 -4.90 -24.37 -18.27
C ILE A 116 -4.72 -25.75 -17.64
N ASN A 117 -5.62 -26.65 -17.95
CA ASN A 117 -5.54 -28.06 -17.58
C ASN A 117 -5.35 -28.88 -18.87
N ALA A 118 -4.38 -29.74 -18.91
CA ALA A 118 -4.14 -30.60 -20.04
C ALA A 118 -3.89 -32.05 -19.61
N ILE A 119 -4.38 -32.98 -20.42
CA ILE A 119 -4.08 -34.42 -20.34
C ILE A 119 -3.36 -34.81 -21.63
N PRO A 120 -2.04 -34.53 -21.72
CA PRO A 120 -1.30 -34.78 -22.94
C PRO A 120 -1.25 -36.27 -23.33
N VAL A 121 -1.16 -37.12 -22.32
CA VAL A 121 -1.09 -38.58 -22.51
C VAL A 121 -2.19 -39.25 -21.68
N GLN A 122 -2.99 -40.09 -22.35
CA GLN A 122 -3.98 -40.94 -21.70
C GLN A 122 -3.99 -42.29 -22.38
N LEU A 123 -3.36 -43.27 -21.74
CA LEU A 123 -3.27 -44.67 -22.15
C LEU A 123 -4.04 -45.51 -21.14
N LYS A 124 -4.22 -46.81 -21.43
CA LYS A 124 -4.97 -47.75 -20.56
C LYS A 124 -4.35 -47.80 -19.14
N ASP A 125 -3.01 -47.84 -19.06
CA ASP A 125 -2.32 -48.07 -17.80
C ASP A 125 -1.44 -46.83 -17.38
N PHE A 126 -1.55 -45.73 -18.12
CA PHE A 126 -0.81 -44.49 -17.82
C PHE A 126 -1.57 -43.24 -18.25
N SER A 127 -1.67 -42.29 -17.34
CA SER A 127 -2.24 -40.97 -17.63
C SER A 127 -1.31 -39.91 -17.09
N TRP A 128 -1.04 -38.90 -17.91
CA TRP A 128 -0.32 -37.70 -17.49
C TRP A 128 -1.23 -36.49 -17.59
N SER A 129 -1.42 -35.81 -16.45
CA SER A 129 -2.15 -34.55 -16.38
C SER A 129 -1.23 -33.44 -15.92
N THR A 130 -1.43 -32.25 -16.44
CA THR A 130 -0.68 -31.07 -16.06
C THR A 130 -1.59 -29.85 -15.96
N THR A 131 -1.33 -29.00 -14.98
CA THR A 131 -2.08 -27.76 -14.74
C THR A 131 -1.10 -26.60 -14.69
N LEU A 132 -1.39 -25.57 -15.46
CA LEU A 132 -0.73 -24.27 -15.39
C LEU A 132 -1.70 -23.23 -14.87
N THR A 133 -1.28 -22.46 -13.87
CA THR A 133 -2.01 -21.28 -13.39
C THR A 133 -1.13 -20.06 -13.55
N TRP A 134 -1.74 -18.95 -13.94
CA TRP A 134 -1.07 -17.67 -14.01
C TRP A 134 -2.04 -16.57 -13.62
N SER A 135 -1.57 -15.61 -12.81
CA SER A 135 -2.36 -14.50 -12.33
C SER A 135 -1.55 -13.22 -12.34
N MET A 136 -2.16 -12.15 -12.78
CA MET A 136 -1.63 -10.80 -12.73
C MET A 136 -2.70 -9.85 -12.15
N ASP A 137 -2.34 -9.16 -11.10
CA ASP A 137 -3.19 -8.17 -10.42
C ASP A 137 -2.44 -6.84 -10.34
N ARG A 138 -3.16 -5.75 -10.58
CA ARG A 138 -2.68 -4.38 -10.46
C ARG A 138 -3.72 -3.55 -9.74
N ASN A 139 -3.26 -2.75 -8.83
CA ASN A 139 -4.06 -1.72 -8.20
C ASN A 139 -3.38 -0.35 -8.36
N ARG A 140 -4.15 0.69 -8.19
CA ARG A 140 -3.67 2.06 -8.29
C ARG A 140 -4.47 2.97 -7.37
N ILE A 141 -3.78 3.91 -6.76
CA ILE A 141 -4.40 5.02 -6.04
C ILE A 141 -4.81 6.06 -7.08
N ASP A 142 -6.09 6.32 -7.21
CA ASP A 142 -6.61 7.32 -8.17
C ASP A 142 -6.75 8.70 -7.52
N GLU A 143 -7.06 8.74 -6.21
CA GLU A 143 -7.27 10.00 -5.48
C GLU A 143 -6.96 9.79 -4.00
N LEU A 144 -6.33 10.78 -3.41
CA LEU A 144 -6.11 10.91 -1.97
C LEU A 144 -6.93 12.08 -1.41
N SER A 145 -6.97 12.18 -0.09
CA SER A 145 -7.70 13.23 0.62
C SER A 145 -7.20 14.63 0.26
N ASN A 146 -8.15 15.58 0.20
CA ASN A 146 -7.87 17.01 0.05
C ASN A 146 -7.04 17.39 -1.19
N GLY A 147 -7.16 16.62 -2.28
CA GLY A 147 -6.42 16.88 -3.52
C GLY A 147 -4.91 16.67 -3.40
N ARG A 148 -4.44 15.97 -2.36
CA ARG A 148 -3.03 15.61 -2.25
C ARG A 148 -2.65 14.65 -3.36
N THR A 149 -1.44 14.80 -3.86
CA THR A 149 -0.84 13.88 -4.84
C THR A 149 -0.07 12.75 -4.18
N GLU A 150 0.31 12.95 -2.90
CA GLU A 150 1.11 11.99 -2.14
C GLU A 150 0.84 12.07 -0.64
N ASP A 151 1.09 10.97 0.03
CA ASP A 151 1.22 10.83 1.48
C ASP A 151 2.47 9.99 1.77
N VAL A 152 3.59 10.66 1.96
CA VAL A 152 4.91 10.03 2.14
C VAL A 152 4.96 9.17 3.39
N ASN A 153 4.25 9.56 4.46
CA ASN A 153 4.24 8.81 5.72
C ASN A 153 3.60 7.43 5.54
N ASN A 154 2.52 7.36 4.77
CA ASN A 154 1.82 6.12 4.45
C ASN A 154 2.36 5.47 3.17
N LYS A 155 3.29 6.10 2.47
CA LYS A 155 3.84 5.67 1.18
C LYS A 155 2.75 5.51 0.12
N TRP A 156 1.82 6.46 0.09
CA TRP A 156 0.74 6.52 -0.88
C TRP A 156 0.99 7.64 -1.89
N PHE A 157 0.98 7.28 -3.15
CA PHE A 157 1.23 8.19 -4.26
C PHE A 157 0.12 8.01 -5.30
N VAL A 158 -0.49 9.10 -5.73
CA VAL A 158 -1.53 9.07 -6.77
C VAL A 158 -0.91 8.59 -8.09
N GLY A 159 -1.55 7.62 -8.72
CA GLY A 159 -1.05 6.98 -9.93
C GLY A 159 -0.24 5.71 -9.69
N GLU A 160 0.20 5.47 -8.46
CA GLU A 160 1.01 4.31 -8.07
C GLU A 160 0.20 3.22 -7.37
N GLU A 161 0.79 2.05 -7.26
CA GLU A 161 0.20 0.92 -6.54
C GLU A 161 0.18 1.16 -5.02
N ILE A 162 -0.81 0.58 -4.35
CA ILE A 162 -0.81 0.50 -2.89
C ILE A 162 0.30 -0.48 -2.47
N GLY A 163 1.18 -0.04 -1.59
CA GLY A 163 2.30 -0.85 -1.12
C GLY A 163 3.50 -0.77 -2.07
N VAL A 164 4.10 0.39 -2.13
CA VAL A 164 5.38 0.65 -2.81
C VAL A 164 6.53 0.67 -1.81
N TYR A 165 7.70 0.33 -2.27
CA TYR A 165 8.96 0.61 -1.56
C TYR A 165 9.42 2.01 -1.96
N TYR A 166 9.28 2.96 -1.05
CA TYR A 166 9.74 4.33 -1.21
C TYR A 166 10.96 4.53 -0.34
N ASP A 167 12.12 4.61 -0.98
CA ASP A 167 13.40 4.67 -0.29
C ASP A 167 14.49 5.27 -1.18
N TRP A 168 15.69 5.40 -0.62
CA TRP A 168 16.89 5.83 -1.35
C TRP A 168 17.26 4.85 -2.46
N VAL A 169 17.84 5.40 -3.52
CA VAL A 169 18.34 4.60 -4.63
C VAL A 169 19.77 4.17 -4.35
N TYR A 170 19.95 2.87 -4.26
CA TYR A 170 21.29 2.29 -4.12
C TYR A 170 22.14 2.55 -5.37
N ASP A 171 23.35 3.09 -5.21
CA ASP A 171 24.29 3.39 -6.28
C ASP A 171 25.65 2.71 -6.09
N GLY A 172 25.71 1.67 -5.27
CA GLY A 172 26.93 0.91 -5.00
C GLY A 172 27.54 1.17 -3.63
N ILE A 173 28.83 1.02 -3.56
CA ILE A 173 29.66 1.26 -2.37
C ILE A 173 30.74 2.25 -2.75
N TRP A 174 30.98 3.25 -1.91
CA TRP A 174 32.06 4.21 -2.08
C TRP A 174 33.41 3.49 -2.18
N LYS A 175 34.12 3.68 -3.28
CA LYS A 175 35.43 3.10 -3.52
C LYS A 175 36.52 3.94 -2.85
N THR A 176 37.72 3.36 -2.73
CA THR A 176 38.88 4.08 -2.16
C THR A 176 39.24 5.32 -2.98
N GLU A 177 39.10 5.20 -4.32
CA GLU A 177 39.40 6.29 -5.26
C GLU A 177 38.38 7.43 -5.19
N GLU A 178 37.18 7.16 -4.64
CA GLU A 178 36.09 8.13 -4.48
C GLU A 178 36.09 8.79 -3.07
N ALA A 179 37.16 8.69 -2.30
CA ALA A 179 37.22 9.15 -0.92
C ALA A 179 36.90 10.65 -0.76
N GLU A 180 37.38 11.49 -1.66
CA GLU A 180 37.13 12.94 -1.65
C GLU A 180 35.66 13.26 -1.94
N GLU A 181 35.07 12.54 -2.89
CA GLU A 181 33.65 12.70 -3.23
C GLU A 181 32.75 12.18 -2.11
N ALA A 182 33.07 11.02 -1.54
CA ALA A 182 32.35 10.46 -0.40
C ALA A 182 32.33 11.43 0.81
N ALA A 183 33.43 12.15 1.02
CA ALA A 183 33.55 13.11 2.11
C ALA A 183 32.57 14.29 1.98
N LYS A 184 32.17 14.69 0.76
CA LYS A 184 31.17 15.75 0.55
C LYS A 184 29.80 15.33 1.16
N TYR A 185 29.47 14.07 1.05
CA TYR A 185 28.25 13.48 1.62
C TYR A 185 28.43 12.98 3.07
N GLY A 186 29.55 13.33 3.72
CA GLY A 186 29.86 12.86 5.07
C GLY A 186 30.08 11.33 5.16
N ARG A 187 30.48 10.70 4.07
CA ARG A 187 30.68 9.26 3.96
C ARG A 187 32.17 8.90 3.78
N LYS A 188 32.46 7.60 3.93
CA LYS A 188 33.81 7.06 3.80
C LYS A 188 33.81 5.91 2.81
N PRO A 189 34.95 5.58 2.16
CA PRO A 189 35.11 4.37 1.38
C PRO A 189 34.64 3.13 2.15
N GLY A 190 33.97 2.20 1.46
CA GLY A 190 33.36 1.01 2.03
C GLY A 190 31.94 1.21 2.57
N GLN A 191 31.43 2.41 2.68
CA GLN A 191 30.04 2.69 3.04
C GLN A 191 29.13 2.64 1.80
N ILE A 192 27.82 2.44 2.06
CA ILE A 192 26.80 2.44 1.01
C ILE A 192 26.75 3.81 0.33
N LYS A 193 26.78 3.79 -1.01
CA LYS A 193 26.57 4.94 -1.87
C LYS A 193 25.09 5.01 -2.23
N VAL A 194 24.49 6.15 -1.96
CA VAL A 194 23.10 6.49 -2.29
C VAL A 194 23.13 7.57 -3.35
N LYS A 195 22.20 7.50 -4.29
CA LYS A 195 22.12 8.47 -5.37
C LYS A 195 21.51 9.78 -4.87
N ASP A 196 22.19 10.86 -5.12
CA ASP A 196 21.66 12.21 -5.02
C ASP A 196 20.77 12.44 -6.25
N LEU A 197 19.47 12.60 -6.05
CA LEU A 197 18.49 12.69 -7.13
C LEU A 197 18.29 14.10 -7.65
N ASN A 198 18.47 15.10 -6.78
CA ASN A 198 18.33 16.51 -7.12
C ASN A 198 19.69 17.19 -7.45
N ASN A 199 20.82 16.52 -7.18
CA ASN A 199 22.19 16.97 -7.39
C ASN A 199 22.52 18.23 -6.59
N ASP A 200 22.18 18.27 -5.32
CA ASP A 200 22.47 19.38 -4.42
C ASP A 200 23.67 19.10 -3.49
N ASP A 201 24.40 18.01 -3.74
CA ASP A 201 25.54 17.51 -2.95
C ASP A 201 25.17 17.14 -1.50
N LYS A 202 23.90 16.78 -1.26
CA LYS A 202 23.41 16.27 0.04
C LYS A 202 22.59 15.02 -0.19
N ILE A 203 22.39 14.24 0.85
CA ILE A 203 21.45 13.10 0.87
C ILE A 203 20.45 13.35 1.97
N ASP A 204 19.24 13.65 1.59
CA ASP A 204 18.14 13.82 2.55
C ASP A 204 16.88 13.03 2.17
N ALA A 205 15.95 12.96 3.12
CA ALA A 205 14.77 12.09 2.97
C ALA A 205 13.66 12.73 2.13
N ASN A 206 13.74 14.03 1.85
CA ASN A 206 12.69 14.75 1.13
C ASN A 206 12.89 14.64 -0.38
N ASP A 207 14.14 14.79 -0.84
CA ASP A 207 14.43 14.97 -2.25
C ASP A 207 15.13 13.76 -2.89
N ASP A 208 15.76 12.86 -2.07
CA ASP A 208 16.56 11.75 -2.58
C ASP A 208 15.91 10.40 -2.45
N LYS A 209 14.62 10.37 -2.15
CA LYS A 209 13.84 9.13 -2.15
C LYS A 209 12.92 9.05 -3.35
N LYS A 210 12.74 7.84 -3.85
CA LYS A 210 11.75 7.55 -4.88
C LYS A 210 11.18 6.14 -4.72
N ILE A 211 10.18 5.81 -5.49
CA ILE A 211 9.65 4.46 -5.57
C ILE A 211 10.69 3.58 -6.25
N VAL A 212 11.23 2.62 -5.49
CA VAL A 212 12.26 1.68 -5.94
C VAL A 212 11.69 0.29 -6.24
N GLY A 213 10.44 0.04 -5.90
CA GLY A 213 9.79 -1.23 -6.17
C GLY A 213 8.37 -1.30 -5.63
N HIS A 214 7.75 -2.45 -5.83
CA HIS A 214 6.40 -2.75 -5.39
C HIS A 214 6.42 -3.95 -4.44
N VAL A 215 5.53 -3.94 -3.45
CA VAL A 215 5.41 -5.03 -2.46
C VAL A 215 4.83 -6.28 -3.11
N ARG A 216 3.89 -6.11 -4.04
CA ARG A 216 3.25 -7.21 -4.73
C ARG A 216 4.06 -7.66 -5.95
N PRO A 217 4.16 -8.98 -6.20
CA PRO A 217 4.79 -9.48 -7.42
C PRO A 217 4.01 -9.01 -8.66
N ARG A 218 4.73 -8.84 -9.76
CA ARG A 218 4.12 -8.42 -11.03
C ARG A 218 3.17 -9.47 -11.61
N TRP A 219 3.42 -10.72 -11.32
CA TRP A 219 2.59 -11.86 -11.65
C TRP A 219 2.94 -13.02 -10.71
N THR A 220 2.02 -13.95 -10.60
CA THR A 220 2.22 -15.21 -9.88
C THR A 220 1.84 -16.35 -10.81
N GLY A 221 2.46 -17.51 -10.63
CA GLY A 221 2.13 -18.67 -11.43
C GLY A 221 2.49 -19.96 -10.73
N GLY A 222 1.83 -21.02 -11.12
CA GLY A 222 2.04 -22.36 -10.62
C GLY A 222 1.98 -23.38 -11.75
N TRP A 223 2.83 -24.39 -11.64
CA TRP A 223 2.82 -25.53 -12.54
C TRP A 223 2.78 -26.82 -11.73
N SER A 224 1.84 -27.68 -12.05
CA SER A 224 1.60 -28.96 -11.37
C SER A 224 1.50 -30.08 -12.40
N ASN A 225 2.06 -31.24 -12.07
CA ASN A 225 1.97 -32.47 -12.85
C ASN A 225 1.48 -33.61 -11.97
#